data_15a477b6c3924addbd1f68c7f8100ff5
#
_entry.id   15a477b6c3924addbd1f68c7f8100ff5
#
_cell.length_a   1.000
_cell.length_b   1.000
_cell.length_c   1.000
_cell.angle_alpha   90.00
_cell.angle_beta   90.00
_cell.angle_gamma   90.00
#
_symmetry.space_group_name_H-M   'P 1'
#
loop_
_entity.id
_entity.type
_entity.pdbx_description
1 polymer ?
#
loop_
_entity_poly.entity_id
_entity_poly.type
_entity_poly.pdbx_seq_one_letter_code
_entity_poly.pdbx_strand_id
1 'polypeptide(L)'
;MPKHSHQFVEDYDGLVAFGLGREEDENTLTYYLQKFSDDEHMALIRGRMSEEDLETLFNLLGRLMKQYLTGDEYHKVFLKDEG
;
A
#
# COMPACT_ATOMS: atom_id res chain seq x y z
N MET A 1 13.97 -0.67 17.61
CA MET A 1 12.86 -1.45 17.03
C MET A 1 12.03 -0.56 16.11
N PRO A 2 11.78 -0.98 14.88
CA PRO A 2 10.93 -0.21 14.01
C PRO A 2 9.47 -0.17 14.51
N LYS A 3 8.80 0.92 14.23
CA LYS A 3 7.38 1.09 14.61
C LYS A 3 6.45 0.45 13.60
N HIS A 4 6.89 0.31 12.37
CA HIS A 4 6.07 -0.16 11.25
C HIS A 4 6.64 -1.43 10.65
N SER A 5 5.78 -2.18 9.97
CA SER A 5 6.18 -3.43 9.32
C SER A 5 6.98 -3.20 8.04
N HIS A 6 6.94 -1.99 7.48
CA HIS A 6 7.53 -1.68 6.18
C HIS A 6 8.70 -0.73 6.30
N GLN A 7 9.68 -0.88 5.39
CA GLN A 7 10.92 -0.13 5.47
C GLN A 7 10.79 1.34 5.03
N PHE A 8 10.08 1.59 3.94
CA PHE A 8 9.97 2.95 3.42
C PHE A 8 9.39 3.90 4.45
N VAL A 9 8.31 3.50 5.11
CA VAL A 9 7.63 4.35 6.09
C VAL A 9 8.52 4.61 7.31
N GLU A 10 9.43 3.70 7.63
CA GLU A 10 10.35 3.88 8.74
C GLU A 10 11.46 4.87 8.42
N ASP A 11 11.90 4.91 7.17
CA ASP A 11 13.03 5.71 6.74
C ASP A 11 12.65 7.08 6.18
N TYR A 12 11.40 7.24 5.76
CA TYR A 12 10.99 8.46 5.08
C TYR A 12 10.85 9.62 6.06
N ASP A 13 11.62 10.68 5.83
CA ASP A 13 11.58 11.89 6.66
C ASP A 13 11.18 13.13 5.86
N GLY A 14 10.67 12.94 4.65
CA GLY A 14 10.24 14.03 3.81
C GLY A 14 8.86 14.55 4.14
N LEU A 15 8.36 15.45 3.29
CA LEU A 15 7.06 16.06 3.46
C LEU A 15 5.94 15.05 3.22
N VAL A 16 4.97 15.03 4.12
CA VAL A 16 3.78 14.17 4.00
C VAL A 16 2.59 15.06 3.69
N ALA A 17 2.34 15.27 2.40
CA ALA A 17 1.23 16.10 1.94
C ALA A 17 0.91 15.71 0.50
N PHE A 18 -0.37 15.70 0.15
CA PHE A 18 -0.82 15.33 -1.19
C PHE A 18 -1.27 16.58 -1.95
N GLY A 19 -0.97 16.62 -3.26
CA GLY A 19 -1.38 17.73 -4.11
C GLY A 19 -0.30 18.78 -4.33
N LEU A 20 0.92 18.54 -3.87
CA LEU A 20 2.02 19.51 -4.00
C LEU A 20 2.91 19.26 -5.22
N GLY A 21 2.89 18.05 -5.76
CA GLY A 21 3.70 17.67 -6.90
C GLY A 21 3.72 16.16 -7.05
N ARG A 22 4.23 15.68 -8.19
CA ARG A 22 4.22 14.25 -8.50
C ARG A 22 5.08 13.45 -7.53
N GLU A 23 6.29 13.90 -7.28
CA GLU A 23 7.20 13.17 -6.40
C GLU A 23 6.66 13.12 -4.98
N GLU A 24 6.16 14.24 -4.48
CA GLU A 24 5.58 14.31 -3.14
C GLU A 24 4.33 13.44 -3.04
N ASP A 25 3.53 13.39 -4.10
CA ASP A 25 2.33 12.54 -4.12
C ASP A 25 2.70 11.07 -4.06
N GLU A 26 3.71 10.65 -4.83
CA GLU A 26 4.16 9.25 -4.82
C GLU A 26 4.68 8.86 -3.44
N ASN A 27 5.49 9.72 -2.84
CA ASN A 27 6.05 9.46 -1.52
C ASN A 27 4.96 9.44 -0.44
N THR A 28 4.05 10.40 -0.51
CA THR A 28 2.95 10.48 0.46
C THR A 28 2.03 9.27 0.35
N LEU A 29 1.70 8.86 -0.86
CA LEU A 29 0.86 7.68 -1.06
C LEU A 29 1.53 6.44 -0.51
N THR A 30 2.82 6.25 -0.81
CA THR A 30 3.57 5.10 -0.31
C THR A 30 3.59 5.10 1.22
N TYR A 31 3.84 6.25 1.82
CA TYR A 31 3.87 6.41 3.26
C TYR A 31 2.51 6.04 3.88
N TYR A 32 1.42 6.56 3.30
CA TYR A 32 0.07 6.28 3.79
C TYR A 32 -0.30 4.81 3.64
N LEU A 33 0.01 4.22 2.48
CA LEU A 33 -0.32 2.81 2.24
C LEU A 33 0.44 1.89 3.18
N GLN A 34 1.70 2.19 3.45
CA GLN A 34 2.48 1.36 4.35
C GLN A 34 2.03 1.52 5.80
N LYS A 35 1.60 2.71 6.19
CA LYS A 35 0.97 2.87 7.50
C LYS A 35 -0.36 2.14 7.57
N PHE A 36 -1.15 2.23 6.51
CA PHE A 36 -2.45 1.57 6.45
C PHE A 36 -2.30 0.05 6.52
N SER A 37 -1.33 -0.49 5.78
CA SER A 37 -1.13 -1.94 5.70
C SER A 37 -0.22 -2.50 6.79
N ASP A 38 0.20 -1.69 7.74
CA ASP A 38 0.96 -2.15 8.89
C ASP A 38 0.15 -3.21 9.65
N ASP A 39 0.83 -4.22 10.16
CA ASP A 39 0.17 -5.35 10.81
C ASP A 39 -0.79 -4.91 11.91
N GLU A 40 -0.36 -3.98 12.75
CA GLU A 40 -1.17 -3.51 13.86
C GLU A 40 -2.42 -2.76 13.37
N HIS A 41 -2.23 -1.89 12.37
CA HIS A 41 -3.36 -1.13 11.80
C HIS A 41 -4.35 -2.05 11.09
N MET A 42 -3.85 -2.99 10.30
CA MET A 42 -4.71 -3.94 9.60
C MET A 42 -5.49 -4.80 10.57
N ALA A 43 -4.84 -5.25 11.64
CA ALA A 43 -5.53 -6.05 12.66
C ALA A 43 -6.71 -5.29 13.29
N LEU A 44 -6.57 -3.97 13.40
CA LEU A 44 -7.61 -3.13 13.98
C LEU A 44 -8.72 -2.81 12.98
N ILE A 45 -8.34 -2.33 11.79
CA ILE A 45 -9.32 -1.75 10.87
C ILE A 45 -10.10 -2.79 10.07
N ARG A 46 -9.47 -3.93 9.74
CA ARG A 46 -10.10 -4.93 8.87
C ARG A 46 -11.44 -5.46 9.43
N GLY A 47 -11.53 -5.57 10.74
CA GLY A 47 -12.76 -6.06 11.37
C GLY A 47 -13.84 -5.00 11.50
N ARG A 48 -13.49 -3.74 11.29
CA ARG A 48 -14.42 -2.61 11.38
C ARG A 48 -14.99 -2.19 10.03
N MET A 49 -14.31 -2.57 8.94
CA MET A 49 -14.74 -2.20 7.60
C MET A 49 -15.98 -2.99 7.20
N SER A 50 -16.88 -2.33 6.48
CA SER A 50 -18.05 -3.02 5.92
C SER A 50 -17.61 -3.98 4.81
N GLU A 51 -18.47 -4.94 4.49
CA GLU A 51 -18.20 -5.85 3.37
C GLU A 51 -18.04 -5.08 2.06
N GLU A 52 -18.85 -4.03 1.87
CA GLU A 52 -18.76 -3.20 0.69
C GLU A 52 -17.40 -2.51 0.59
N ASP A 53 -16.90 -1.98 1.70
CA ASP A 53 -15.60 -1.30 1.71
C ASP A 53 -14.46 -2.28 1.47
N LEU A 54 -14.53 -3.47 2.05
CA LEU A 54 -13.53 -4.50 1.81
C LEU A 54 -13.47 -4.85 0.32
N GLU A 55 -14.63 -5.04 -0.30
CA GLU A 55 -14.72 -5.37 -1.71
C GLU A 55 -14.22 -4.23 -2.59
N THR A 56 -14.62 -3.00 -2.28
CA THR A 56 -14.20 -1.83 -3.04
C THR A 56 -12.69 -1.67 -3.02
N LEU A 57 -12.09 -1.80 -1.86
CA LEU A 57 -10.63 -1.68 -1.75
C LEU A 57 -9.92 -2.82 -2.49
N PHE A 58 -10.40 -4.04 -2.31
CA PHE A 58 -9.81 -5.20 -2.98
C PHE A 58 -9.86 -5.05 -4.50
N ASN A 59 -11.02 -4.63 -5.02
CA ASN A 59 -11.19 -4.45 -6.46
C ASN A 59 -10.33 -3.32 -7.00
N LEU A 60 -10.18 -2.23 -6.24
CA LEU A 60 -9.32 -1.12 -6.64
C LEU A 60 -7.86 -1.57 -6.73
N LEU A 61 -7.38 -2.29 -5.73
CA LEU A 61 -6.00 -2.79 -5.74
C LEU A 61 -5.77 -3.73 -6.91
N GLY A 62 -6.73 -4.62 -7.18
CA GLY A 62 -6.64 -5.54 -8.32
C GLY A 62 -6.61 -4.82 -9.65
N ARG A 63 -7.45 -3.80 -9.81
CA ARG A 63 -7.48 -3.00 -11.04
C ARG A 63 -6.17 -2.27 -11.28
N LEU A 64 -5.63 -1.68 -10.23
CA LEU A 64 -4.38 -0.93 -10.34
C LEU A 64 -3.21 -1.85 -10.71
N MET A 65 -3.15 -3.02 -10.09
CA MET A 65 -2.09 -3.98 -10.44
C MET A 65 -2.21 -4.46 -11.87
N LYS A 66 -3.43 -4.76 -12.32
CA LYS A 66 -3.65 -5.20 -13.70
C LYS A 66 -3.28 -4.11 -14.71
N GLN A 67 -3.53 -2.86 -14.36
CA GLN A 67 -3.25 -1.74 -15.24
C GLN A 67 -1.77 -1.39 -15.32
N TYR A 68 -1.04 -1.51 -14.22
CA TYR A 68 0.32 -0.97 -14.12
C TYR A 68 1.41 -2.03 -14.01
N LEU A 69 1.09 -3.29 -13.84
CA LEU A 69 2.09 -4.36 -13.77
C LEU A 69 1.94 -5.33 -14.93
N THR A 70 3.06 -5.86 -15.41
CA THR A 70 3.04 -7.01 -16.31
C THR A 70 2.76 -8.27 -15.49
N GLY A 71 2.40 -9.39 -16.18
CA GLY A 71 2.18 -10.66 -15.48
C GLY A 71 3.41 -11.12 -14.72
N ASP A 72 4.58 -10.98 -15.34
CA ASP A 72 5.83 -11.35 -14.68
C ASP A 72 6.10 -10.52 -13.43
N GLU A 73 5.85 -9.21 -13.53
CA GLU A 73 6.04 -8.32 -12.38
C GLU A 73 5.08 -8.66 -11.25
N TYR A 74 3.84 -8.97 -11.58
CA TYR A 74 2.85 -9.36 -10.58
C TYR A 74 3.33 -10.58 -9.80
N HIS A 75 3.81 -11.59 -10.51
CA HIS A 75 4.30 -12.81 -9.85
C HIS A 75 5.57 -12.58 -9.04
N LYS A 76 6.52 -11.82 -9.59
CA LYS A 76 7.80 -11.63 -8.93
C LYS A 76 7.77 -10.63 -7.79
N VAL A 77 7.05 -9.52 -7.99
CA VAL A 77 7.10 -8.39 -7.05
C VAL A 77 5.96 -8.45 -6.04
N PHE A 78 4.74 -8.71 -6.51
CA PHE A 78 3.59 -8.73 -5.61
C PHE A 78 3.43 -10.09 -4.93
N LEU A 79 3.32 -11.15 -5.71
CA LEU A 79 3.15 -12.50 -5.14
C LEU A 79 4.44 -13.05 -4.56
N LYS A 80 5.58 -12.62 -5.11
CA LYS A 80 6.91 -13.10 -4.71
C LYS A 80 7.06 -14.60 -4.86
N ASP A 81 6.36 -15.16 -5.84
CA ASP A 81 6.56 -16.57 -6.16
C ASP A 81 7.62 -16.68 -7.26
N GLU A 82 8.31 -17.80 -7.27
CA GLU A 82 9.42 -18.02 -8.20
C GLU A 82 9.04 -18.96 -9.33
N GLY A 83 7.78 -19.28 -9.41
CA GLY A 83 7.29 -20.24 -10.36
C GLY A 83 7.10 -19.70 -11.78
#